data_73a10cc7a2a5edb54366d5c07db26561
#
_entry.id   73a10cc7a2a5edb54366d5c07db26561
#
_cell.length_a   1.000
_cell.length_b   1.000
_cell.length_c   1.000
_cell.angle_alpha   90.00
_cell.angle_beta   90.00
_cell.angle_gamma   90.00
#
_symmetry.space_group_name_H-M   'P 1'
#
loop_
_entity.id
_entity.type
_entity.pdbx_description
1 polymer ?
#
loop_
_entity_poly.entity_id
_entity_poly.type
_entity_poly.pdbx_seq_one_letter_code
_entity_poly.pdbx_strand_id
1 'polypeptide(L)'
;MKNILPKSFFYILFTLIISGSGFSQDIHFSQFFETPLLRNPALAGIFTGDLRIQAVCRTQWSSVTVPYQTGSINAEYKLPIGSTNDFLSVGGEVLYDKAGTVALTATHILPTVNYHKSLSAERNMYLSLGFMGGIVQRRIDRSKMTTNSQFNGAGYDGTLNNGETFANSGYSYLDGSVGISFNSQIGASEDDNLFIGAAYHHVNHSNKISFYQDPNIELTPKWVFSAGVRMGVTDYSYLTFHGDYSKQGTSTETIGGVLYSYKLDDPVDPKYIFSAGAFLRWKDAMIPVAKIEYKPFTISVSYDANVSQLKTASNSRGGFELSITYQTFVDRNNSSRDATRCPRF
;
A
#
# COMPACT_ATOMS: atom_id res chain seq x y z
N MET A 1 25.80 54.80 20.61
CA MET A 1 26.37 53.60 19.96
C MET A 1 25.25 52.61 19.72
N LYS A 2 24.82 52.44 18.46
CA LYS A 2 23.78 51.46 18.08
C LYS A 2 24.51 50.15 17.75
N ASN A 3 24.38 49.14 18.60
CA ASN A 3 24.88 47.81 18.34
C ASN A 3 23.98 47.15 17.24
N ILE A 4 24.43 47.17 16.02
CA ILE A 4 23.80 46.45 14.91
C ILE A 4 24.39 45.04 14.97
N LEU A 5 23.64 44.07 15.47
CA LEU A 5 23.96 42.64 15.33
C LEU A 5 24.12 42.30 13.84
N PRO A 6 25.20 41.60 13.45
CA PRO A 6 25.45 41.29 12.06
C PRO A 6 24.35 40.38 11.49
N LYS A 7 23.88 40.69 10.29
CA LYS A 7 22.82 39.93 9.60
C LYS A 7 23.11 38.42 9.51
N SER A 8 24.39 38.05 9.54
CA SER A 8 24.83 36.65 9.60
C SER A 8 24.39 35.90 10.89
N PHE A 9 24.20 36.62 12.01
CA PHE A 9 23.69 36.00 13.22
C PHE A 9 22.21 35.59 13.10
N PHE A 10 21.43 36.36 12.34
CA PHE A 10 20.03 36.03 12.06
C PHE A 10 19.90 34.82 11.10
N TYR A 11 20.83 34.64 10.16
CA TYR A 11 20.84 33.48 9.27
C TYR A 11 21.24 32.19 9.99
N ILE A 12 22.19 32.26 10.93
CA ILE A 12 22.61 31.12 11.76
C ILE A 12 21.50 30.73 12.75
N LEU A 13 20.77 31.69 13.31
CA LEU A 13 19.63 31.38 14.18
C LEU A 13 18.44 30.80 13.44
N PHE A 14 18.24 31.18 12.18
CA PHE A 14 17.15 30.65 11.34
C PHE A 14 17.43 29.22 10.83
N THR A 15 18.69 28.84 10.63
CA THR A 15 19.06 27.45 10.22
C THR A 15 19.01 26.47 11.40
N LEU A 16 19.11 26.91 12.64
CA LEU A 16 19.04 26.07 13.84
C LEU A 16 17.59 25.67 14.24
N ILE A 17 16.56 26.28 13.64
CA ILE A 17 15.14 26.01 13.98
C ILE A 17 14.51 24.94 13.09
N ILE A 18 15.21 24.42 12.05
CA ILE A 18 14.67 23.44 11.11
C ILE A 18 15.26 22.03 11.37
N SER A 19 15.35 21.64 12.62
CA SER A 19 15.46 20.22 12.96
C SER A 19 14.04 19.61 13.02
N GLY A 20 13.40 19.48 11.86
CA GLY A 20 12.18 18.72 11.75
C GLY A 20 12.48 17.25 12.02
N SER A 21 11.85 16.68 13.02
CA SER A 21 11.87 15.22 13.25
C SER A 21 11.38 14.54 11.98
N GLY A 22 12.27 13.86 11.26
CA GLY A 22 11.93 13.08 10.08
C GLY A 22 11.18 11.83 10.51
N PHE A 23 9.87 11.86 10.47
CA PHE A 23 9.05 10.66 10.63
C PHE A 23 9.05 9.90 9.30
N SER A 24 9.49 8.65 9.33
CA SER A 24 9.41 7.75 8.18
C SER A 24 7.96 7.31 7.98
N GLN A 25 7.44 7.45 6.77
CA GLN A 25 6.16 6.88 6.37
C GLN A 25 6.32 5.40 6.05
N ASP A 26 5.24 4.63 6.18
CA ASP A 26 5.18 3.26 5.72
C ASP A 26 5.29 3.16 4.21
N ILE A 27 5.67 1.96 3.77
CA ILE A 27 5.66 1.58 2.37
C ILE A 27 4.23 1.68 1.83
N HIS A 28 4.07 2.33 0.69
CA HIS A 28 2.79 2.48 0.01
C HIS A 28 2.91 2.24 -1.49
N PHE A 29 1.82 1.82 -2.11
CA PHE A 29 1.69 1.65 -3.55
C PHE A 29 0.73 2.69 -4.13
N SER A 30 1.00 3.13 -5.34
CA SER A 30 0.10 4.04 -6.09
C SER A 30 -1.14 3.30 -6.58
N GLN A 31 -0.98 2.01 -6.90
CA GLN A 31 -2.09 1.08 -7.14
C GLN A 31 -2.59 0.48 -5.81
N PHE A 32 -2.95 1.33 -4.84
CA PHE A 32 -3.40 0.91 -3.50
C PHE A 32 -4.61 -0.04 -3.54
N PHE A 33 -5.43 0.05 -4.60
CA PHE A 33 -6.56 -0.85 -4.83
C PHE A 33 -6.11 -2.27 -5.26
N GLU A 34 -4.87 -2.45 -5.72
CA GLU A 34 -4.26 -3.75 -6.03
C GLU A 34 -3.45 -4.33 -4.85
N THR A 35 -3.45 -3.69 -3.68
CA THR A 35 -2.80 -4.16 -2.46
C THR A 35 -3.76 -4.12 -1.25
N PRO A 36 -4.88 -4.86 -1.32
CA PRO A 36 -5.97 -4.73 -0.34
C PRO A 36 -5.54 -5.04 1.09
N LEU A 37 -4.65 -6.00 1.33
CA LEU A 37 -4.21 -6.40 2.67
C LEU A 37 -3.40 -5.30 3.36
N LEU A 38 -2.52 -4.61 2.62
CA LEU A 38 -1.76 -3.46 3.15
C LEU A 38 -2.65 -2.24 3.43
N ARG A 39 -3.76 -2.15 2.71
CA ARG A 39 -4.74 -1.11 2.87
C ARG A 39 -5.62 -1.33 4.10
N ASN A 40 -6.17 -2.54 4.22
CA ASN A 40 -7.05 -2.92 5.33
C ASN A 40 -7.18 -4.46 5.40
N PRO A 41 -6.81 -5.12 6.50
CA PRO A 41 -6.97 -6.58 6.64
C PRO A 41 -8.40 -7.08 6.42
N ALA A 42 -9.41 -6.26 6.70
CA ALA A 42 -10.81 -6.60 6.48
C ALA A 42 -11.24 -6.60 5.01
N LEU A 43 -10.35 -6.26 4.08
CA LEU A 43 -10.55 -6.42 2.63
C LEU A 43 -10.06 -7.79 2.11
N ALA A 44 -9.42 -8.60 2.95
CA ALA A 44 -9.09 -9.98 2.60
C ALA A 44 -10.37 -10.74 2.23
N GLY A 45 -10.37 -11.39 1.06
CA GLY A 45 -11.53 -12.14 0.57
C GLY A 45 -12.59 -11.29 -0.18
N ILE A 46 -12.41 -9.99 -0.30
CA ILE A 46 -13.31 -9.13 -1.08
C ILE A 46 -12.89 -9.17 -2.55
N PHE A 47 -13.26 -10.24 -3.23
CA PHE A 47 -13.04 -10.46 -4.66
C PHE A 47 -13.98 -11.55 -5.19
N THR A 48 -14.13 -11.68 -6.50
CA THR A 48 -14.92 -12.75 -7.13
C THR A 48 -14.05 -13.99 -7.27
N GLY A 49 -14.47 -15.14 -6.73
CA GLY A 49 -13.70 -16.39 -6.70
C GLY A 49 -13.40 -16.87 -5.29
N ASP A 50 -12.73 -18.01 -5.19
CA ASP A 50 -12.31 -18.61 -3.92
C ASP A 50 -10.84 -18.36 -3.58
N LEU A 51 -10.00 -18.26 -4.63
CA LEU A 51 -8.56 -18.03 -4.53
C LEU A 51 -8.17 -16.79 -5.30
N ARG A 52 -7.40 -15.92 -4.66
CA ARG A 52 -6.70 -14.79 -5.28
C ARG A 52 -5.21 -14.87 -4.95
N ILE A 53 -4.36 -14.74 -5.96
CA ILE A 53 -2.92 -14.53 -5.81
C ILE A 53 -2.58 -13.26 -6.56
N GLN A 54 -1.89 -12.33 -5.92
CA GLN A 54 -1.61 -11.01 -6.47
C GLN A 54 -0.16 -10.63 -6.21
N ALA A 55 0.50 -10.09 -7.21
CA ALA A 55 1.86 -9.54 -7.11
C ALA A 55 1.87 -8.10 -7.62
N VAL A 56 2.55 -7.23 -6.89
CA VAL A 56 2.76 -5.83 -7.28
C VAL A 56 4.24 -5.49 -7.15
N CYS A 57 4.78 -4.84 -8.16
CA CYS A 57 6.16 -4.35 -8.17
C CYS A 57 6.17 -2.84 -8.45
N ARG A 58 6.96 -2.10 -7.68
CA ARG A 58 7.15 -0.66 -7.81
C ARG A 58 8.62 -0.31 -7.92
N THR A 59 8.95 0.61 -8.82
CA THR A 59 10.28 1.22 -8.92
C THR A 59 10.15 2.73 -8.89
N GLN A 60 10.87 3.41 -7.97
CA GLN A 60 10.81 4.85 -7.79
C GLN A 60 12.19 5.49 -7.93
N TRP A 61 12.20 6.78 -8.32
CA TRP A 61 13.36 7.68 -8.31
C TRP A 61 14.58 7.20 -9.11
N SER A 62 14.37 6.37 -10.13
CA SER A 62 15.44 5.89 -11.02
C SER A 62 16.17 7.02 -11.76
N SER A 63 15.60 8.23 -11.82
CA SER A 63 16.19 9.41 -12.46
C SER A 63 16.99 10.30 -11.49
N VAL A 64 16.94 10.05 -10.18
CA VAL A 64 17.52 10.94 -9.16
C VAL A 64 18.63 10.26 -8.39
N THR A 65 18.47 8.96 -8.06
CA THR A 65 19.38 8.20 -7.19
C THR A 65 19.30 6.71 -7.52
N VAL A 66 19.92 5.88 -6.67
CA VAL A 66 19.71 4.41 -6.71
C VAL A 66 18.22 4.13 -6.55
N PRO A 67 17.59 3.44 -7.51
CA PRO A 67 16.13 3.23 -7.50
C PRO A 67 15.66 2.56 -6.21
N TYR A 68 14.54 3.04 -5.68
CA TYR A 68 13.81 2.32 -4.64
C TYR A 68 12.96 1.26 -5.31
N GLN A 69 13.03 0.04 -4.80
CA GLN A 69 12.35 -1.12 -5.34
C GLN A 69 11.49 -1.77 -4.26
N THR A 70 10.21 -1.86 -4.53
CA THR A 70 9.25 -2.47 -3.62
C THR A 70 8.52 -3.58 -4.36
N GLY A 71 8.37 -4.73 -3.74
CA GLY A 71 7.59 -5.85 -4.25
C GLY A 71 6.67 -6.40 -3.17
N SER A 72 5.46 -6.76 -3.54
CA SER A 72 4.49 -7.41 -2.67
C SER A 72 3.88 -8.60 -3.38
N ILE A 73 3.69 -9.70 -2.66
CA ILE A 73 2.92 -10.86 -3.10
C ILE A 73 1.96 -11.22 -1.99
N ASN A 74 0.67 -11.32 -2.31
CA ASN A 74 -0.33 -11.84 -1.41
C ASN A 74 -1.06 -13.05 -2.01
N ALA A 75 -1.57 -13.88 -1.12
CA ALA A 75 -2.46 -14.98 -1.47
C ALA A 75 -3.61 -15.04 -0.46
N GLU A 76 -4.82 -15.25 -0.93
CA GLU A 76 -6.04 -15.25 -0.14
C GLU A 76 -6.96 -16.37 -0.58
N TYR A 77 -7.57 -17.04 0.40
CA TYR A 77 -8.47 -18.15 0.17
C TYR A 77 -9.73 -18.02 1.03
N LYS A 78 -10.90 -18.22 0.42
CA LYS A 78 -12.20 -18.16 1.09
C LYS A 78 -12.65 -19.52 1.55
N LEU A 79 -13.16 -19.58 2.78
CA LEU A 79 -13.71 -20.75 3.43
C LEU A 79 -15.15 -20.45 3.85
N PRO A 80 -16.18 -21.04 3.20
CA PRO A 80 -17.56 -20.93 3.67
C PRO A 80 -17.72 -21.47 5.09
N ILE A 81 -18.54 -20.83 5.91
CA ILE A 81 -18.80 -21.24 7.29
C ILE A 81 -20.28 -21.54 7.48
N GLY A 82 -20.58 -22.76 7.94
CA GLY A 82 -21.93 -23.19 8.25
C GLY A 82 -22.86 -23.25 7.03
N SER A 83 -24.16 -23.03 7.29
CA SER A 83 -25.22 -23.00 6.26
C SER A 83 -25.66 -21.58 5.88
N THR A 84 -25.01 -20.57 6.45
CA THR A 84 -25.24 -19.16 6.15
C THR A 84 -24.28 -18.69 5.05
N ASN A 85 -24.52 -17.50 4.48
CA ASN A 85 -23.57 -16.90 3.53
C ASN A 85 -22.33 -16.28 4.20
N ASP A 86 -22.08 -16.62 5.46
CA ASP A 86 -20.88 -16.19 6.17
C ASP A 86 -19.66 -16.95 5.65
N PHE A 87 -18.51 -16.30 5.61
CA PHE A 87 -17.27 -16.94 5.22
C PHE A 87 -16.06 -16.39 5.99
N LEU A 88 -15.02 -17.20 6.06
CA LEU A 88 -13.71 -16.82 6.57
C LEU A 88 -12.77 -16.67 5.39
N SER A 89 -11.95 -15.64 5.38
CA SER A 89 -10.82 -15.53 4.47
C SER A 89 -9.54 -15.70 5.23
N VAL A 90 -8.68 -16.59 4.74
CA VAL A 90 -7.32 -16.79 5.25
C VAL A 90 -6.34 -16.45 4.15
N GLY A 91 -5.21 -15.89 4.51
CA GLY A 91 -4.21 -15.52 3.54
C GLY A 91 -2.97 -14.96 4.18
N GLY A 92 -2.20 -14.24 3.41
CA GLY A 92 -1.02 -13.55 3.90
C GLY A 92 -0.35 -12.73 2.82
N GLU A 93 0.55 -11.87 3.26
CA GLU A 93 1.32 -11.01 2.42
C GLU A 93 2.80 -11.14 2.74
N VAL A 94 3.62 -11.18 1.70
CA VAL A 94 5.07 -11.02 1.75
C VAL A 94 5.42 -9.75 1.01
N LEU A 95 6.00 -8.79 1.72
CA LEU A 95 6.46 -7.53 1.15
C LEU A 95 7.97 -7.42 1.31
N TYR A 96 8.64 -7.00 0.25
CA TYR A 96 10.06 -6.70 0.22
C TYR A 96 10.28 -5.28 -0.31
N ASP A 97 11.04 -4.49 0.42
CA ASP A 97 11.44 -3.14 0.04
C ASP A 97 12.95 -2.98 0.13
N LYS A 98 13.53 -2.26 -0.84
CA LYS A 98 14.94 -1.91 -0.88
C LYS A 98 15.10 -0.46 -1.26
N ALA A 99 15.72 0.32 -0.38
CA ALA A 99 15.85 1.76 -0.52
C ALA A 99 17.31 2.23 -0.45
N GLY A 100 17.67 3.13 -1.35
CA GLY A 100 18.89 3.92 -1.30
C GLY A 100 20.20 3.15 -1.50
N THR A 101 21.32 3.90 -1.42
CA THR A 101 22.69 3.40 -1.65
C THR A 101 23.13 2.38 -0.60
N VAL A 102 22.72 2.56 0.65
CA VAL A 102 23.03 1.65 1.77
C VAL A 102 22.22 0.35 1.71
N ALA A 103 21.39 0.16 0.66
CA ALA A 103 20.52 -0.98 0.50
C ALA A 103 19.73 -1.28 1.79
N LEU A 104 19.07 -0.23 2.36
CA LEU A 104 18.14 -0.45 3.45
C LEU A 104 17.02 -1.37 2.94
N THR A 105 16.93 -2.57 3.51
CA THR A 105 15.90 -3.54 3.15
C THR A 105 14.88 -3.71 4.27
N ALA A 106 13.62 -3.86 3.90
CA ALA A 106 12.54 -4.28 4.78
C ALA A 106 11.86 -5.51 4.19
N THR A 107 11.67 -6.55 5.00
CA THR A 107 10.93 -7.77 4.62
C THR A 107 9.83 -7.97 5.63
N HIS A 108 8.58 -8.04 5.15
CA HIS A 108 7.40 -8.30 5.96
C HIS A 108 6.82 -9.65 5.57
N ILE A 109 6.42 -10.46 6.56
CA ILE A 109 5.68 -11.71 6.38
C ILE A 109 4.48 -11.62 7.30
N LEU A 110 3.30 -11.41 6.73
CA LEU A 110 2.10 -11.00 7.43
C LEU A 110 0.92 -11.92 7.08
N PRO A 111 0.74 -13.07 7.79
CA PRO A 111 -0.50 -13.84 7.73
C PRO A 111 -1.71 -12.98 8.11
N THR A 112 -2.85 -13.26 7.47
CA THR A 112 -4.12 -12.57 7.69
C THR A 112 -5.27 -13.54 7.85
N VAL A 113 -6.26 -13.13 8.61
CA VAL A 113 -7.55 -13.80 8.78
C VAL A 113 -8.65 -12.74 8.81
N ASN A 114 -9.74 -12.97 8.10
CA ASN A 114 -10.87 -12.05 8.04
C ASN A 114 -12.18 -12.83 8.09
N TYR A 115 -13.08 -12.44 8.99
CA TYR A 115 -14.43 -12.99 9.09
C TYR A 115 -15.44 -12.06 8.44
N HIS A 116 -16.27 -12.62 7.57
CA HIS A 116 -17.29 -11.92 6.83
C HIS A 116 -18.67 -12.38 7.31
N LYS A 117 -19.37 -11.48 8.01
CA LYS A 117 -20.75 -11.69 8.41
C LYS A 117 -21.68 -11.22 7.31
N SER A 118 -22.46 -12.12 6.74
CA SER A 118 -23.54 -11.77 5.81
C SER A 118 -24.67 -11.07 6.56
N LEU A 119 -25.01 -9.85 6.15
CA LEU A 119 -26.14 -9.09 6.66
C LEU A 119 -27.36 -9.20 5.75
N SER A 120 -27.14 -9.41 4.44
CA SER A 120 -28.17 -9.67 3.44
C SER A 120 -27.56 -10.44 2.26
N ALA A 121 -28.12 -11.62 2.00
CA ALA A 121 -27.73 -12.43 0.84
C ALA A 121 -28.19 -11.78 -0.49
N GLU A 122 -29.36 -11.16 -0.51
CA GLU A 122 -29.94 -10.55 -1.70
C GLU A 122 -29.11 -9.35 -2.21
N ARG A 123 -28.52 -8.59 -1.28
CA ARG A 123 -27.72 -7.41 -1.58
C ARG A 123 -26.22 -7.65 -1.48
N ASN A 124 -25.77 -8.90 -1.35
CA ASN A 124 -24.35 -9.23 -1.11
C ASN A 124 -23.73 -8.31 -0.04
N MET A 125 -24.46 -8.11 1.06
CA MET A 125 -24.11 -7.17 2.12
C MET A 125 -23.33 -7.89 3.21
N TYR A 126 -22.12 -7.42 3.47
CA TYR A 126 -21.21 -8.01 4.45
C TYR A 126 -20.61 -6.96 5.37
N LEU A 127 -20.53 -7.32 6.65
CA LEU A 127 -19.68 -6.66 7.62
C LEU A 127 -18.49 -7.58 7.90
N SER A 128 -17.29 -7.06 7.78
CA SER A 128 -16.06 -7.86 7.86
C SER A 128 -15.15 -7.33 8.95
N LEU A 129 -14.49 -8.24 9.68
CA LEU A 129 -13.51 -7.95 10.71
C LEU A 129 -12.24 -8.74 10.43
N GLY A 130 -11.16 -8.05 10.11
CA GLY A 130 -9.89 -8.62 9.70
C GLY A 130 -8.77 -8.36 10.68
N PHE A 131 -7.89 -9.36 10.79
CA PHE A 131 -6.66 -9.30 11.57
C PHE A 131 -5.50 -9.74 10.68
N MET A 132 -4.40 -9.01 10.76
CA MET A 132 -3.15 -9.33 10.09
C MET A 132 -2.01 -9.12 11.07
N GLY A 133 -1.03 -10.01 11.09
CA GLY A 133 0.12 -9.82 11.96
C GLY A 133 1.23 -10.80 11.65
N GLY A 134 2.46 -10.43 11.94
CA GLY A 134 3.61 -11.26 11.64
C GLY A 134 4.93 -10.59 11.98
N ILE A 135 5.95 -10.92 11.20
CA ILE A 135 7.32 -10.49 11.44
C ILE A 135 7.75 -9.49 10.38
N VAL A 136 8.37 -8.40 10.85
CA VAL A 136 9.07 -7.43 10.01
C VAL A 136 10.55 -7.49 10.33
N GLN A 137 11.38 -7.61 9.30
CA GLN A 137 12.83 -7.57 9.40
C GLN A 137 13.37 -6.39 8.61
N ARG A 138 14.25 -5.59 9.21
CA ARG A 138 14.99 -4.51 8.54
C ARG A 138 16.49 -4.74 8.62
N ARG A 139 17.21 -4.46 7.52
CA ARG A 139 18.66 -4.61 7.42
C ARG A 139 19.26 -3.48 6.62
N ILE A 140 20.52 -3.14 6.92
CA ILE A 140 21.36 -2.23 6.15
C ILE A 140 22.66 -2.92 5.75
N ASP A 141 23.18 -2.57 4.58
CA ASP A 141 24.51 -2.98 4.14
C ASP A 141 25.54 -1.91 4.55
N ARG A 142 26.23 -2.15 5.67
CA ARG A 142 27.21 -1.22 6.22
C ARG A 142 28.38 -0.96 5.28
N SER A 143 28.73 -1.93 4.42
CA SER A 143 29.86 -1.79 3.48
C SER A 143 29.61 -0.74 2.40
N LYS A 144 28.32 -0.41 2.16
CA LYS A 144 27.88 0.61 1.20
C LYS A 144 27.62 1.97 1.81
N MET A 145 27.82 2.09 3.13
CA MET A 145 27.57 3.34 3.82
C MET A 145 28.73 4.30 3.64
N THR A 146 28.41 5.50 3.19
CA THR A 146 29.34 6.62 3.10
C THR A 146 28.78 7.80 3.89
N THR A 147 29.64 8.49 4.65
CA THR A 147 29.26 9.62 5.48
C THR A 147 30.16 10.83 5.24
N ASN A 148 29.70 11.99 5.66
CA ASN A 148 30.53 13.22 5.60
C ASN A 148 31.83 13.12 6.39
N SER A 149 31.92 12.26 7.40
CA SER A 149 33.13 12.01 8.18
C SER A 149 34.27 11.39 7.34
N GLN A 150 33.92 10.81 6.20
CA GLN A 150 34.83 10.20 5.25
C GLN A 150 35.26 11.15 4.13
N PHE A 151 35.01 12.46 4.27
CA PHE A 151 35.48 13.48 3.34
C PHE A 151 36.76 14.12 3.90
N ASN A 152 37.87 13.98 3.16
CA ASN A 152 39.22 14.45 3.58
C ASN A 152 39.54 15.89 3.12
N GLY A 153 38.54 16.63 2.60
CA GLY A 153 38.73 17.97 2.03
C GLY A 153 38.97 18.01 0.52
N ALA A 154 39.42 16.90 -0.09
CA ALA A 154 39.62 16.75 -1.53
C ALA A 154 38.64 15.75 -2.17
N GLY A 155 38.13 14.78 -1.38
CA GLY A 155 37.20 13.78 -1.85
C GLY A 155 36.85 12.76 -0.78
N TYR A 156 36.08 11.75 -1.20
CA TYR A 156 35.74 10.60 -0.37
C TYR A 156 36.97 9.71 -0.14
N ASP A 157 37.22 9.37 1.13
CA ASP A 157 38.27 8.47 1.55
C ASP A 157 37.67 7.34 2.41
N GLY A 158 37.56 6.15 1.82
CA GLY A 158 36.99 4.96 2.47
C GLY A 158 37.84 4.39 3.62
N THR A 159 39.08 4.88 3.83
CA THR A 159 39.91 4.49 4.96
C THR A 159 39.60 5.23 6.23
N LEU A 160 38.90 6.38 6.13
CA LEU A 160 38.45 7.15 7.28
C LEU A 160 37.24 6.47 7.94
N ASN A 161 37.18 6.61 9.26
CA ASN A 161 36.01 6.11 10.01
C ASN A 161 34.76 6.87 9.59
N ASN A 162 33.68 6.14 9.29
CA ASN A 162 32.39 6.72 8.90
C ASN A 162 31.65 7.43 10.06
N GLY A 163 32.12 7.34 11.30
CA GLY A 163 31.55 7.99 12.47
C GLY A 163 30.28 7.32 13.02
N GLU A 164 29.79 6.25 12.40
CA GLU A 164 28.55 5.57 12.77
C GLU A 164 28.82 4.36 13.66
N THR A 165 28.07 4.23 14.74
CA THR A 165 28.21 3.17 15.76
C THR A 165 26.93 2.36 15.89
N PHE A 166 26.48 1.73 14.80
CA PHE A 166 25.32 0.83 14.87
C PHE A 166 25.59 -0.39 15.75
N ALA A 167 24.70 -0.67 16.68
CA ALA A 167 24.75 -1.88 17.49
C ALA A 167 24.61 -3.15 16.60
N ASN A 168 23.69 -3.09 15.64
CA ASN A 168 23.37 -4.19 14.72
C ASN A 168 23.21 -3.70 13.29
N SER A 169 23.51 -4.57 12.30
CA SER A 169 23.22 -4.34 10.89
C SER A 169 21.75 -4.63 10.51
N GLY A 170 20.96 -5.12 11.46
CA GLY A 170 19.54 -5.41 11.26
C GLY A 170 18.83 -5.67 12.57
N TYR A 171 17.50 -5.55 12.51
CA TYR A 171 16.58 -5.86 13.60
C TYR A 171 15.31 -6.51 13.06
N SER A 172 14.57 -7.20 13.95
CA SER A 172 13.27 -7.78 13.65
C SER A 172 12.30 -7.48 14.77
N TYR A 173 11.05 -7.29 14.41
CA TYR A 173 9.96 -7.05 15.36
C TYR A 173 8.67 -7.72 14.89
N LEU A 174 7.75 -7.91 15.81
CA LEU A 174 6.37 -8.30 15.50
C LEU A 174 5.58 -7.05 15.15
N ASP A 175 4.70 -7.19 14.18
CA ASP A 175 3.76 -6.16 13.76
C ASP A 175 2.36 -6.74 13.66
N GLY A 176 1.34 -5.91 13.88
CA GLY A 176 -0.04 -6.32 13.83
C GLY A 176 -0.96 -5.21 13.35
N SER A 177 -2.04 -5.61 12.70
CA SER A 177 -3.06 -4.71 12.14
C SER A 177 -4.45 -5.29 12.36
N VAL A 178 -5.42 -4.42 12.55
CA VAL A 178 -6.84 -4.77 12.63
C VAL A 178 -7.63 -3.87 11.70
N GLY A 179 -8.69 -4.41 11.12
CA GLY A 179 -9.55 -3.64 10.23
C GLY A 179 -11.00 -4.07 10.30
N ILE A 180 -11.86 -3.15 9.89
CA ILE A 180 -13.30 -3.37 9.71
C ILE A 180 -13.67 -2.86 8.32
N SER A 181 -14.57 -3.56 7.63
CA SER A 181 -15.13 -3.10 6.37
C SER A 181 -16.60 -3.47 6.23
N PHE A 182 -17.32 -2.62 5.55
CA PHE A 182 -18.70 -2.84 5.13
C PHE A 182 -18.75 -2.82 3.60
N ASN A 183 -19.35 -3.84 3.00
CA ASN A 183 -19.49 -4.00 1.56
C ASN A 183 -20.96 -4.29 1.24
N SER A 184 -21.49 -3.70 0.20
CA SER A 184 -22.88 -3.91 -0.23
C SER A 184 -23.07 -3.62 -1.70
N GLN A 185 -23.89 -4.41 -2.34
CA GLN A 185 -24.54 -4.01 -3.58
C GLN A 185 -25.57 -2.91 -3.27
N ILE A 186 -25.54 -1.80 -4.02
CA ILE A 186 -26.37 -0.61 -3.77
C ILE A 186 -27.45 -0.38 -4.81
N GLY A 187 -27.32 -0.98 -6.01
CA GLY A 187 -28.24 -0.85 -7.14
C GLY A 187 -28.83 -2.18 -7.59
N ALA A 188 -29.49 -2.16 -8.74
CA ALA A 188 -30.04 -3.34 -9.39
C ALA A 188 -28.99 -4.10 -10.22
N SER A 189 -27.94 -3.42 -10.67
CA SER A 189 -26.83 -4.02 -11.40
C SER A 189 -25.85 -4.70 -10.45
N GLU A 190 -25.27 -5.81 -10.89
CA GLU A 190 -24.14 -6.44 -10.19
C GLU A 190 -22.90 -5.54 -10.14
N ASP A 191 -22.83 -4.52 -11.00
CA ASP A 191 -21.76 -3.54 -11.02
C ASP A 191 -22.00 -2.38 -10.03
N ASP A 192 -23.17 -2.29 -9.38
CA ASP A 192 -23.46 -1.24 -8.43
C ASP A 192 -23.06 -1.66 -7.01
N ASN A 193 -21.87 -1.33 -6.60
CA ASN A 193 -21.30 -1.76 -5.33
C ASN A 193 -20.68 -0.59 -4.56
N LEU A 194 -20.72 -0.69 -3.23
CA LEU A 194 -20.11 0.23 -2.29
C LEU A 194 -19.26 -0.55 -1.30
N PHE A 195 -18.09 -0.04 -0.97
CA PHE A 195 -17.41 -0.43 0.26
C PHE A 195 -16.93 0.80 1.05
N ILE A 196 -16.89 0.65 2.36
CA ILE A 196 -16.23 1.57 3.29
C ILE A 196 -15.47 0.74 4.31
N GLY A 197 -14.35 1.25 4.80
CA GLY A 197 -13.55 0.54 5.77
C GLY A 197 -12.64 1.44 6.57
N ALA A 198 -12.20 0.92 7.72
CA ALA A 198 -11.18 1.53 8.56
C ALA A 198 -10.20 0.46 9.03
N ALA A 199 -8.92 0.81 9.06
CA ALA A 199 -7.87 -0.06 9.57
C ALA A 199 -6.95 0.71 10.53
N TYR A 200 -6.42 -0.03 11.49
CA TYR A 200 -5.42 0.44 12.43
C TYR A 200 -4.22 -0.51 12.37
N HIS A 201 -3.11 0.01 11.88
CA HIS A 201 -1.85 -0.71 11.73
C HIS A 201 -0.91 -0.39 12.89
N HIS A 202 0.04 -1.30 13.14
CA HIS A 202 1.04 -1.20 14.23
C HIS A 202 0.42 -1.17 15.61
N VAL A 203 -0.57 -2.05 15.84
CA VAL A 203 -1.35 -2.10 17.10
C VAL A 203 -0.48 -2.39 18.34
N ASN A 204 0.68 -3.00 18.16
CA ASN A 204 1.58 -3.41 19.23
C ASN A 204 2.66 -2.36 19.55
N HIS A 205 2.69 -1.22 18.86
CA HIS A 205 3.64 -0.12 19.12
C HIS A 205 5.07 -0.61 19.39
N SER A 206 5.60 -1.48 18.51
CA SER A 206 6.90 -2.10 18.74
C SER A 206 7.99 -1.06 18.98
N ASN A 207 8.79 -1.25 20.03
CA ASN A 207 9.96 -0.43 20.37
C ASN A 207 11.29 -1.07 19.93
N LYS A 208 11.24 -2.22 19.25
CA LYS A 208 12.43 -2.93 18.74
C LYS A 208 12.76 -2.52 17.29
N ILE A 209 12.64 -1.24 16.97
CA ILE A 209 12.72 -0.71 15.60
C ILE A 209 13.96 0.15 15.34
N SER A 210 15.00 0.04 16.17
CA SER A 210 16.19 0.87 16.08
C SER A 210 17.45 0.05 15.81
N PHE A 211 18.26 0.49 14.84
CA PHE A 211 19.62 -0.03 14.63
C PHE A 211 20.58 0.29 15.78
N TYR A 212 20.25 1.30 16.60
CA TYR A 212 21.01 1.70 17.78
C TYR A 212 20.49 1.07 19.08
N GLN A 213 19.41 0.26 18.99
CA GLN A 213 18.71 -0.34 20.13
C GLN A 213 18.19 0.69 21.15
N ASP A 214 17.78 1.86 20.67
CA ASP A 214 17.15 2.88 21.51
C ASP A 214 15.72 2.45 21.89
N PRO A 215 15.43 2.23 23.17
CA PRO A 215 14.11 1.78 23.63
C PRO A 215 13.05 2.88 23.59
N ASN A 216 13.43 4.14 23.38
CA ASN A 216 12.50 5.27 23.33
C ASN A 216 11.90 5.47 21.92
N ILE A 217 12.38 4.72 20.93
CA ILE A 217 11.86 4.78 19.58
C ILE A 217 10.77 3.72 19.43
N GLU A 218 9.54 4.15 19.21
CA GLU A 218 8.37 3.31 19.01
C GLU A 218 7.82 3.43 17.58
N LEU A 219 7.28 2.33 17.07
CA LEU A 219 6.58 2.33 15.79
C LEU A 219 5.25 3.09 15.91
N THR A 220 5.17 4.19 15.20
CA THR A 220 3.98 5.05 15.22
C THR A 220 2.81 4.35 14.53
N PRO A 221 1.65 4.25 15.20
CA PRO A 221 0.47 3.64 14.61
C PRO A 221 -0.05 4.44 13.41
N LYS A 222 -0.69 3.70 12.49
CA LYS A 222 -1.26 4.26 11.26
C LYS A 222 -2.73 3.94 11.16
N TRP A 223 -3.54 4.97 10.94
CA TRP A 223 -4.95 4.86 10.57
C TRP A 223 -5.10 4.92 9.06
N VAL A 224 -5.97 4.06 8.52
CA VAL A 224 -6.36 4.10 7.10
C VAL A 224 -7.89 4.06 7.03
N PHE A 225 -8.47 5.04 6.36
CA PHE A 225 -9.90 5.08 6.03
C PHE A 225 -10.04 4.92 4.53
N SER A 226 -10.83 3.96 4.11
CA SER A 226 -10.97 3.55 2.71
C SER A 226 -12.41 3.61 2.28
N ALA A 227 -12.67 4.04 1.06
CA ALA A 227 -13.98 3.97 0.44
C ALA A 227 -13.86 3.68 -1.05
N GLY A 228 -14.88 3.06 -1.61
CA GLY A 228 -15.01 2.89 -3.05
C GLY A 228 -16.45 2.67 -3.45
N VAL A 229 -16.78 3.16 -4.65
CA VAL A 229 -18.08 2.99 -5.27
C VAL A 229 -17.86 2.55 -6.71
N ARG A 230 -18.54 1.47 -7.10
CA ARG A 230 -18.66 1.06 -8.49
C ARG A 230 -20.08 1.33 -8.93
N MET A 231 -20.25 1.90 -10.12
CA MET A 231 -21.55 2.24 -10.71
C MET A 231 -21.58 1.81 -12.17
N GLY A 232 -22.57 1.01 -12.54
CA GLY A 232 -22.87 0.69 -13.94
C GLY A 232 -23.25 1.96 -14.70
N VAL A 233 -22.67 2.14 -15.89
CA VAL A 233 -22.98 3.23 -16.82
C VAL A 233 -23.85 2.71 -17.97
N THR A 234 -23.46 1.54 -18.49
CA THR A 234 -24.21 0.76 -19.49
C THR A 234 -24.04 -0.70 -19.13
N ASP A 235 -24.73 -1.61 -19.86
CA ASP A 235 -24.54 -3.05 -19.68
C ASP A 235 -23.08 -3.48 -19.89
N TYR A 236 -22.34 -2.74 -20.73
CA TYR A 236 -20.95 -3.03 -21.08
C TYR A 236 -19.93 -2.17 -20.33
N SER A 237 -20.33 -1.23 -19.51
CA SER A 237 -19.37 -0.33 -18.88
C SER A 237 -19.77 0.13 -17.48
N TYR A 238 -18.76 0.36 -16.65
CA TYR A 238 -18.92 0.88 -15.30
C TYR A 238 -17.78 1.83 -14.93
N LEU A 239 -18.05 2.70 -13.96
CA LEU A 239 -17.08 3.55 -13.29
C LEU A 239 -16.78 3.00 -11.89
N THR A 240 -15.51 2.99 -11.51
CA THR A 240 -15.08 2.65 -10.16
C THR A 240 -14.31 3.81 -9.56
N PHE A 241 -14.81 4.36 -8.47
CA PHE A 241 -14.17 5.37 -7.66
C PHE A 241 -13.51 4.72 -6.46
N HIS A 242 -12.25 5.07 -6.16
CA HIS A 242 -11.55 4.66 -4.95
C HIS A 242 -10.97 5.88 -4.26
N GLY A 243 -10.95 5.84 -2.93
CA GLY A 243 -10.29 6.85 -2.13
C GLY A 243 -9.83 6.31 -0.80
N ASP A 244 -8.63 6.73 -0.39
CA ASP A 244 -8.04 6.43 0.90
C ASP A 244 -7.53 7.70 1.56
N TYR A 245 -7.72 7.77 2.87
CA TYR A 245 -7.07 8.72 3.75
C TYR A 245 -6.28 7.96 4.80
N SER A 246 -5.00 8.22 4.89
CA SER A 246 -4.14 7.62 5.92
C SER A 246 -3.46 8.69 6.78
N LYS A 247 -3.23 8.35 8.05
CA LYS A 247 -2.54 9.18 9.04
C LYS A 247 -1.60 8.34 9.87
N GLN A 248 -0.30 8.71 9.87
CA GLN A 248 0.74 8.10 10.69
C GLN A 248 1.57 9.21 11.36
N GLY A 249 1.42 9.36 12.66
CA GLY A 249 2.02 10.47 13.40
C GLY A 249 1.57 11.84 12.86
N THR A 250 2.52 12.62 12.38
CA THR A 250 2.28 13.93 11.74
C THR A 250 2.03 13.82 10.23
N SER A 251 2.35 12.68 9.62
CA SER A 251 2.19 12.46 8.18
C SER A 251 0.75 12.09 7.85
N THR A 252 0.23 12.67 6.76
CA THR A 252 -1.07 12.36 6.20
C THR A 252 -0.94 12.14 4.70
N GLU A 253 -1.64 11.14 4.18
CA GLU A 253 -1.76 10.92 2.75
C GLU A 253 -3.24 10.82 2.37
N THR A 254 -3.61 11.46 1.29
CA THR A 254 -4.94 11.34 0.67
C THR A 254 -4.72 10.97 -0.79
N ILE A 255 -5.28 9.86 -1.20
CA ILE A 255 -5.25 9.38 -2.58
C ILE A 255 -6.66 9.01 -3.02
N GLY A 256 -7.02 9.38 -4.25
CA GLY A 256 -8.32 9.02 -4.80
C GLY A 256 -8.36 9.24 -6.29
N GLY A 257 -9.29 8.55 -6.95
CA GLY A 257 -9.43 8.64 -8.40
C GLY A 257 -10.53 7.75 -8.94
N VAL A 258 -10.54 7.58 -10.25
CA VAL A 258 -11.57 6.88 -11.00
C VAL A 258 -10.96 6.02 -12.10
N LEU A 259 -11.55 4.84 -12.29
CA LEU A 259 -11.34 3.95 -13.43
C LEU A 259 -12.64 3.82 -14.21
N TYR A 260 -12.59 4.02 -15.52
CA TYR A 260 -13.62 3.62 -16.45
C TYR A 260 -13.28 2.24 -16.99
N SER A 261 -14.22 1.31 -16.93
CA SER A 261 -14.05 -0.08 -17.36
C SER A 261 -15.05 -0.42 -18.45
N TYR A 262 -14.57 -1.10 -19.48
CA TYR A 262 -15.38 -1.53 -20.61
C TYR A 262 -15.23 -3.05 -20.84
N LYS A 263 -16.37 -3.75 -20.86
CA LYS A 263 -16.50 -5.19 -21.14
C LYS A 263 -16.52 -5.39 -22.65
N LEU A 264 -15.59 -6.17 -23.20
CA LEU A 264 -15.37 -6.25 -24.65
C LEU A 264 -16.26 -7.26 -25.36
N ASP A 265 -16.80 -8.23 -24.63
CA ASP A 265 -17.58 -9.34 -25.19
C ASP A 265 -18.98 -9.46 -24.55
N ASP A 266 -19.13 -10.25 -23.49
CA ASP A 266 -20.40 -10.49 -22.80
C ASP A 266 -20.59 -9.49 -21.64
N PRO A 267 -21.75 -8.82 -21.52
CA PRO A 267 -21.99 -7.89 -20.43
C PRO A 267 -22.15 -8.54 -19.07
N VAL A 268 -22.60 -9.81 -19.01
CA VAL A 268 -22.87 -10.53 -17.75
C VAL A 268 -21.64 -11.30 -17.28
N ASP A 269 -21.00 -12.06 -18.19
CA ASP A 269 -19.78 -12.82 -17.87
C ASP A 269 -18.62 -12.49 -18.84
N PRO A 270 -18.10 -11.27 -18.81
CA PRO A 270 -17.08 -10.82 -19.73
C PRO A 270 -15.80 -11.62 -19.56
N LYS A 271 -15.20 -12.03 -20.67
CA LYS A 271 -13.89 -12.65 -20.72
C LYS A 271 -12.77 -11.61 -20.69
N TYR A 272 -13.03 -10.46 -21.31
CA TYR A 272 -12.09 -9.35 -21.40
C TYR A 272 -12.72 -8.07 -20.84
N ILE A 273 -12.01 -7.38 -19.94
CA ILE A 273 -12.38 -6.04 -19.48
C ILE A 273 -11.14 -5.16 -19.63
N PHE A 274 -11.30 -4.03 -20.28
CA PHE A 274 -10.28 -3.00 -20.35
C PHE A 274 -10.67 -1.84 -19.45
N SER A 275 -9.75 -1.38 -18.61
CA SER A 275 -9.98 -0.24 -17.72
C SER A 275 -8.87 0.80 -17.88
N ALA A 276 -9.25 2.06 -17.87
CA ALA A 276 -8.32 3.19 -17.87
C ALA A 276 -8.83 4.28 -16.94
N GLY A 277 -7.92 5.01 -16.32
CA GLY A 277 -8.27 6.09 -15.43
C GLY A 277 -7.09 6.80 -14.83
N ALA A 278 -7.35 7.60 -13.81
CA ALA A 278 -6.31 8.32 -13.10
C ALA A 278 -6.66 8.50 -11.63
N PHE A 279 -5.61 8.52 -10.82
CA PHE A 279 -5.67 8.84 -9.40
C PHE A 279 -4.82 10.08 -9.10
N LEU A 280 -5.17 10.78 -8.05
CA LEU A 280 -4.42 11.89 -7.51
C LEU A 280 -3.99 11.57 -6.08
N ARG A 281 -2.69 11.52 -5.85
CA ARG A 281 -2.12 11.59 -4.51
C ARG A 281 -1.92 13.07 -4.18
N TRP A 282 -2.71 13.56 -3.23
CA TRP A 282 -2.80 14.99 -2.95
C TRP A 282 -1.46 15.61 -2.63
N LYS A 283 -1.11 16.72 -3.34
CA LYS A 283 0.16 17.44 -3.25
C LYS A 283 1.42 16.64 -3.62
N ASP A 284 1.29 15.46 -4.23
CA ASP A 284 2.43 14.61 -4.57
C ASP A 284 2.46 14.20 -6.04
N ALA A 285 1.52 13.37 -6.51
CA ALA A 285 1.58 12.81 -7.85
C ALA A 285 0.20 12.64 -8.51
N MET A 286 0.17 12.77 -9.82
CA MET A 286 -0.91 12.29 -10.68
C MET A 286 -0.53 10.92 -11.22
N ILE A 287 -1.46 9.96 -11.18
CA ILE A 287 -1.20 8.55 -11.41
C ILE A 287 -2.16 8.03 -12.48
N PRO A 288 -1.82 8.12 -13.77
CA PRO A 288 -2.53 7.39 -14.81
C PRO A 288 -2.40 5.88 -14.61
N VAL A 289 -3.48 5.16 -14.87
CA VAL A 289 -3.59 3.71 -14.72
C VAL A 289 -4.24 3.12 -15.97
N ALA A 290 -3.69 2.00 -16.44
CA ALA A 290 -4.32 1.14 -17.43
C ALA A 290 -4.35 -0.30 -16.91
N LYS A 291 -5.49 -0.99 -17.08
CA LYS A 291 -5.71 -2.33 -16.59
C LYS A 291 -6.41 -3.17 -17.64
N ILE A 292 -6.01 -4.41 -17.77
CA ILE A 292 -6.67 -5.41 -18.60
C ILE A 292 -6.95 -6.65 -17.75
N GLU A 293 -8.20 -7.09 -17.78
CA GLU A 293 -8.63 -8.35 -17.20
C GLU A 293 -8.87 -9.35 -18.34
N TYR A 294 -8.20 -10.47 -18.22
CA TYR A 294 -8.41 -11.66 -19.06
C TYR A 294 -8.51 -12.87 -18.15
N LYS A 295 -9.73 -13.27 -17.83
CA LYS A 295 -9.96 -14.33 -16.83
C LYS A 295 -9.11 -15.57 -17.11
N PRO A 296 -8.38 -16.10 -16.13
CA PRO A 296 -8.37 -15.73 -14.69
C PRO A 296 -7.33 -14.66 -14.29
N PHE A 297 -6.68 -14.01 -15.26
CA PHE A 297 -5.60 -13.05 -15.02
C PHE A 297 -6.07 -11.61 -15.15
N THR A 298 -5.45 -10.74 -14.36
CA THR A 298 -5.55 -9.29 -14.46
C THR A 298 -4.15 -8.70 -14.44
N ILE A 299 -3.87 -7.75 -15.34
CA ILE A 299 -2.62 -7.01 -15.40
C ILE A 299 -2.95 -5.52 -15.33
N SER A 300 -2.27 -4.79 -14.44
CA SER A 300 -2.42 -3.35 -14.35
C SER A 300 -1.06 -2.65 -14.31
N VAL A 301 -0.97 -1.51 -14.96
CA VAL A 301 0.21 -0.65 -14.98
C VAL A 301 -0.16 0.75 -14.57
N SER A 302 0.74 1.41 -13.84
CA SER A 302 0.60 2.82 -13.50
C SER A 302 1.94 3.55 -13.51
N TYR A 303 1.87 4.86 -13.62
CA TYR A 303 3.03 5.74 -13.58
C TYR A 303 2.75 6.96 -12.70
N ASP A 304 3.62 7.22 -11.71
CA ASP A 304 3.54 8.41 -10.87
C ASP A 304 4.17 9.60 -11.62
N ALA A 305 3.38 10.57 -11.98
CA ALA A 305 3.87 11.86 -12.48
C ALA A 305 3.91 12.87 -11.33
N ASN A 306 5.10 13.20 -10.83
CA ASN A 306 5.26 14.11 -9.69
C ASN A 306 4.73 15.51 -10.03
N VAL A 307 3.83 16.02 -9.20
CA VAL A 307 3.27 17.38 -9.27
C VAL A 307 3.71 18.26 -8.09
N SER A 308 4.40 17.65 -7.11
CA SER A 308 4.94 18.32 -5.92
C SER A 308 6.19 19.15 -6.23
N GLN A 309 6.78 19.76 -5.19
CA GLN A 309 8.06 20.49 -5.30
C GLN A 309 9.21 19.60 -5.79
N LEU A 310 9.11 18.27 -5.65
CA LEU A 310 10.05 17.31 -6.21
C LEU A 310 10.05 17.26 -7.74
N LYS A 311 9.07 17.88 -8.41
CA LYS A 311 8.97 17.99 -9.87
C LYS A 311 10.26 18.50 -10.50
N THR A 312 10.89 19.51 -9.90
CA THR A 312 12.12 20.11 -10.42
C THR A 312 13.31 19.16 -10.32
N ALA A 313 13.47 18.46 -9.20
CA ALA A 313 14.58 17.52 -8.96
C ALA A 313 14.43 16.21 -9.76
N SER A 314 13.20 15.76 -9.95
CA SER A 314 12.90 14.47 -10.62
C SER A 314 12.56 14.62 -12.10
N ASN A 315 12.52 15.85 -12.68
CA ASN A 315 11.97 16.12 -14.01
C ASN A 315 10.56 15.52 -14.20
N SER A 316 9.70 15.64 -13.18
CA SER A 316 8.35 15.04 -13.08
C SER A 316 8.33 13.50 -13.09
N ARG A 317 9.48 12.82 -13.05
CA ARG A 317 9.55 11.36 -13.04
C ARG A 317 9.39 10.86 -11.61
N GLY A 318 8.36 10.09 -11.34
CA GLY A 318 8.07 9.49 -10.03
C GLY A 318 8.40 8.01 -10.00
N GLY A 319 7.40 7.16 -10.14
CA GLY A 319 7.53 5.72 -10.07
C GLY A 319 6.71 4.99 -11.12
N PHE A 320 7.14 3.78 -11.44
CA PHE A 320 6.39 2.84 -12.28
C PHE A 320 5.92 1.69 -11.40
N GLU A 321 4.66 1.27 -11.58
CA GLU A 321 4.11 0.10 -10.92
C GLU A 321 3.49 -0.85 -11.94
N LEU A 322 3.70 -2.15 -11.68
CA LEU A 322 3.08 -3.27 -12.40
C LEU A 322 2.41 -4.16 -11.37
N SER A 323 1.16 -4.53 -11.60
CA SER A 323 0.48 -5.58 -10.85
C SER A 323 0.02 -6.72 -11.76
N ILE A 324 0.04 -7.92 -11.21
CA ILE A 324 -0.50 -9.13 -11.83
C ILE A 324 -1.34 -9.85 -10.79
N THR A 325 -2.58 -10.16 -11.12
CA THR A 325 -3.51 -10.88 -10.25
C THR A 325 -4.02 -12.13 -10.97
N TYR A 326 -4.06 -13.23 -10.25
CA TYR A 326 -4.73 -14.46 -10.63
C TYR A 326 -5.91 -14.69 -9.68
N GLN A 327 -7.12 -14.86 -10.24
CA GLN A 327 -8.35 -15.12 -9.48
C GLN A 327 -9.09 -16.31 -10.09
N THR A 328 -9.52 -17.26 -9.24
CA THR A 328 -10.25 -18.43 -9.71
C THR A 328 -11.23 -18.95 -8.68
N PHE A 329 -12.22 -19.70 -9.16
CA PHE A 329 -13.01 -20.58 -8.31
C PHE A 329 -12.29 -21.93 -8.19
N VAL A 330 -12.29 -22.50 -6.99
CA VAL A 330 -11.77 -23.85 -6.74
C VAL A 330 -12.93 -24.81 -6.87
N ASP A 331 -12.79 -25.84 -7.77
CA ASP A 331 -13.80 -26.88 -7.94
C ASP A 331 -13.88 -27.75 -6.69
N ARG A 332 -14.97 -27.63 -5.94
CA ARG A 332 -15.28 -28.41 -4.75
C ARG A 332 -16.78 -28.55 -4.59
N ASN A 333 -17.22 -29.64 -3.95
CA ASN A 333 -18.65 -29.97 -3.76
C ASN A 333 -19.45 -28.86 -3.00
N ASN A 334 -18.79 -27.90 -2.38
CA ASN A 334 -19.34 -26.74 -1.69
C ASN A 334 -18.72 -25.42 -2.20
N SER A 335 -18.39 -25.34 -3.49
CA SER A 335 -17.87 -24.07 -4.01
C SER A 335 -18.94 -22.99 -3.86
N SER A 336 -18.56 -21.86 -3.31
CA SER A 336 -19.42 -20.70 -3.12
C SER A 336 -19.74 -19.95 -4.42
N ARG A 337 -19.68 -20.62 -5.57
CA ARG A 337 -19.91 -20.02 -6.88
C ARG A 337 -21.23 -19.26 -6.96
N ASP A 338 -22.25 -19.76 -6.25
CA ASP A 338 -23.56 -19.11 -6.14
C ASP A 338 -23.78 -18.42 -4.78
N ALA A 339 -22.98 -18.74 -3.77
CA ALA A 339 -23.20 -18.30 -2.37
C ALA A 339 -22.41 -17.04 -1.97
N THR A 340 -21.33 -16.71 -2.67
CA THR A 340 -20.46 -15.58 -2.30
C THR A 340 -20.16 -14.70 -3.51
N ARG A 341 -21.16 -14.02 -4.00
CA ARG A 341 -20.97 -12.90 -4.93
C ARG A 341 -20.55 -11.68 -4.11
N CYS A 342 -19.28 -11.66 -3.69
CA CYS A 342 -18.74 -10.46 -3.06
C CYS A 342 -18.67 -9.30 -4.04
N PRO A 343 -18.88 -8.07 -3.57
CA PRO A 343 -18.66 -6.88 -4.37
C PRO A 343 -17.31 -6.93 -5.08
N ARG A 344 -17.31 -6.65 -6.38
CA ARG A 344 -16.09 -6.60 -7.19
C ARG A 344 -15.45 -5.23 -7.01
N PHE A 345 -14.35 -5.17 -6.28
CA PHE A 345 -13.53 -3.98 -6.20
C PHE A 345 -12.11 -4.27 -6.65
#